data_adb3a3711764e54fd1a02d4b4d878b38
#
_entry.id   adb3a3711764e54fd1a02d4b4d878b38
#
_cell.length_a   1.000
_cell.length_b   1.000
_cell.length_c   1.000
_cell.angle_alpha   90.00
_cell.angle_beta   90.00
_cell.angle_gamma   90.00
#
_symmetry.space_group_name_H-M   'P 1'
#
loop_
_entity.id
_entity.type
_entity.pdbx_description
1 polymer ?
#
loop_
_entity_poly.entity_id
_entity_poly.type
_entity_poly.pdbx_seq_one_letter_code
_entity_poly.pdbx_strand_id
1 'polypeptide(L)'
;MTEAVRSESPPTGDVAPSADKIRIEGLSYRYRRRGREDVVALDDVDLTVGRGEFLSVAGPSGCGKSTLLRVLAGLQKPTDGVVRINHEHRDRPLVAPVFQEYSIFPWRSVEANVRLGLDAAGVDRAEARRRSQEWIERVGLAGFEKALPGNLSGGMKQRVALARAFVVEPEILLMDEPFAALDAQLRKVLQEELLAIVREHTYTVFFVTHNLDEAILLSDRIALMSARPGRVRRVVDVPFARPRSAELRKDPEFARLEEDLWADLKGDVETIEEAVR
;
A
#
# COMPACT_ATOMS: atom_id res chain seq x y z
N MET A 1 -29.05 -31.84 29.90
CA MET A 1 -29.40 -30.41 29.98
C MET A 1 -28.26 -29.66 29.32
N THR A 2 -28.44 -29.30 28.06
CA THR A 2 -27.41 -28.68 27.24
C THR A 2 -27.86 -27.23 27.01
N GLU A 3 -27.16 -26.29 27.65
CA GLU A 3 -27.43 -24.87 27.50
C GLU A 3 -26.88 -24.37 26.13
N ALA A 4 -27.81 -23.87 25.33
CA ALA A 4 -27.51 -23.27 24.03
C ALA A 4 -26.94 -21.87 24.24
N VAL A 5 -25.69 -21.66 23.80
CA VAL A 5 -25.05 -20.34 23.71
C VAL A 5 -25.74 -19.54 22.60
N ARG A 6 -26.48 -18.52 23.00
CA ARG A 6 -27.08 -17.53 22.08
C ARG A 6 -25.96 -16.62 21.56
N SER A 7 -25.72 -16.63 20.25
CA SER A 7 -24.95 -15.64 19.57
C SER A 7 -25.75 -14.33 19.47
N GLU A 8 -25.37 -13.34 20.26
CA GLU A 8 -25.89 -11.98 20.08
C GLU A 8 -25.23 -11.36 18.85
N SER A 9 -26.06 -11.01 17.87
CA SER A 9 -25.65 -10.19 16.74
C SER A 9 -25.38 -8.77 17.24
N PRO A 10 -24.30 -8.09 16.76
CA PRO A 10 -24.05 -6.71 17.14
C PRO A 10 -25.15 -5.78 16.59
N PRO A 11 -25.45 -4.67 17.27
CA PRO A 11 -26.53 -3.76 16.88
C PRO A 11 -26.18 -3.09 15.53
N THR A 12 -27.07 -3.23 14.56
CA THR A 12 -27.12 -2.44 13.32
C THR A 12 -27.56 -1.02 13.65
N GLY A 13 -26.60 -0.19 14.10
CA GLY A 13 -26.80 1.26 14.10
C GLY A 13 -26.51 1.78 12.70
N ASP A 14 -27.46 2.49 12.10
CA ASP A 14 -27.26 3.32 10.90
C ASP A 14 -26.17 4.35 11.20
N VAL A 15 -24.93 4.01 10.90
CA VAL A 15 -23.83 4.97 10.86
C VAL A 15 -23.93 5.65 9.49
N ALA A 16 -24.20 6.94 9.48
CA ALA A 16 -24.12 7.76 8.26
C ALA A 16 -22.83 7.41 7.51
N PRO A 17 -22.84 7.33 6.17
CA PRO A 17 -21.67 6.94 5.40
C PRO A 17 -20.50 7.86 5.76
N SER A 18 -19.52 7.34 6.49
CA SER A 18 -18.33 8.10 6.86
C SER A 18 -17.58 8.44 5.57
N ALA A 19 -17.10 9.67 5.45
CA ALA A 19 -16.25 10.09 4.33
C ALA A 19 -14.94 9.29 4.26
N ASP A 20 -14.59 8.57 5.35
CA ASP A 20 -13.38 7.78 5.48
C ASP A 20 -13.55 6.42 4.80
N LYS A 21 -12.59 6.08 3.94
CA LYS A 21 -12.47 4.76 3.32
C LYS A 21 -11.82 3.77 4.28
N ILE A 22 -10.79 4.22 4.99
CA ILE A 22 -10.09 3.47 6.02
C ILE A 22 -10.09 4.32 7.29
N ARG A 23 -10.43 3.70 8.44
CA ARG A 23 -10.32 4.29 9.77
C ARG A 23 -9.58 3.34 10.69
N ILE A 24 -8.50 3.82 11.30
CA ILE A 24 -7.65 3.13 12.24
C ILE A 24 -7.77 3.87 13.56
N GLU A 25 -8.10 3.16 14.64
CA GLU A 25 -8.31 3.73 15.98
C GLU A 25 -7.54 2.92 17.01
N GLY A 26 -6.55 3.54 17.67
CA GLY A 26 -5.76 2.96 18.76
C GLY A 26 -5.00 1.69 18.38
N LEU A 27 -4.61 1.54 17.10
CA LEU A 27 -4.04 0.31 16.59
C LEU A 27 -2.68 0.02 17.20
N SER A 28 -2.55 -1.13 17.87
CA SER A 28 -1.29 -1.65 18.38
C SER A 28 -1.00 -3.06 17.85
N TYR A 29 0.27 -3.35 17.62
CA TYR A 29 0.70 -4.66 17.15
C TYR A 29 2.00 -5.09 17.81
N ARG A 30 1.98 -6.33 18.41
CA ARG A 30 3.12 -6.95 19.08
C ARG A 30 3.48 -8.28 18.42
N TYR A 31 4.74 -8.42 18.05
CA TYR A 31 5.29 -9.70 17.63
C TYR A 31 5.67 -10.51 18.86
N ARG A 32 4.97 -11.62 19.09
CA ARG A 32 5.31 -12.57 20.16
C ARG A 32 6.55 -13.36 19.78
N ARG A 33 7.54 -13.40 20.69
CA ARG A 33 8.76 -14.16 20.50
C ARG A 33 8.88 -15.24 21.58
N ARG A 34 8.94 -16.50 21.14
CA ARG A 34 9.07 -17.64 22.09
C ARG A 34 10.42 -17.54 22.83
N GLY A 35 10.38 -17.41 24.18
CA GLY A 35 11.58 -17.31 25.02
C GLY A 35 12.36 -15.98 24.96
N ARG A 36 11.77 -14.93 24.40
CA ARG A 36 12.32 -13.55 24.36
C ARG A 36 11.21 -12.55 24.62
N GLU A 37 11.59 -11.31 24.92
CA GLU A 37 10.62 -10.22 25.04
C GLU A 37 9.87 -9.99 23.73
N ASP A 38 8.57 -9.67 23.86
CA ASP A 38 7.73 -9.30 22.73
C ASP A 38 8.22 -7.98 22.12
N VAL A 39 8.10 -7.85 20.81
CA VAL A 39 8.49 -6.64 20.11
C VAL A 39 7.24 -5.85 19.74
N VAL A 40 7.09 -4.67 20.36
CA VAL A 40 6.04 -3.71 19.96
C VAL A 40 6.44 -3.11 18.62
N ALA A 41 5.70 -3.42 17.58
CA ALA A 41 5.93 -2.89 16.24
C ALA A 41 5.12 -1.63 15.99
N LEU A 42 3.86 -1.60 16.44
CA LEU A 42 2.95 -0.46 16.34
C LEU A 42 2.37 -0.20 17.73
N ASP A 43 2.21 1.07 18.08
CA ASP A 43 1.72 1.48 19.38
C ASP A 43 0.79 2.70 19.24
N ASP A 44 -0.50 2.48 19.51
CA ASP A 44 -1.53 3.53 19.54
C ASP A 44 -1.59 4.35 18.23
N VAL A 45 -1.76 3.67 17.10
CA VAL A 45 -1.83 4.31 15.79
C VAL A 45 -3.27 4.71 15.48
N ASP A 46 -3.49 6.02 15.30
CA ASP A 46 -4.71 6.62 14.78
C ASP A 46 -4.45 7.21 13.40
N LEU A 47 -5.26 6.81 12.42
CA LEU A 47 -5.14 7.30 11.04
C LEU A 47 -6.44 7.11 10.26
N THR A 48 -6.78 8.10 9.43
CA THR A 48 -7.90 8.01 8.51
C THR A 48 -7.45 8.22 7.08
N VAL A 49 -8.08 7.51 6.14
CA VAL A 49 -7.86 7.68 4.70
C VAL A 49 -9.22 7.93 4.04
N GLY A 50 -9.34 9.01 3.32
CA GLY A 50 -10.51 9.37 2.56
C GLY A 50 -10.73 8.47 1.33
N ARG A 51 -11.93 8.50 0.78
CA ARG A 51 -12.22 7.83 -0.48
C ARG A 51 -11.48 8.51 -1.63
N GLY A 52 -10.81 7.73 -2.49
CA GLY A 52 -10.03 8.25 -3.62
C GLY A 52 -8.77 9.01 -3.20
N GLU A 53 -8.44 9.01 -1.92
CA GLU A 53 -7.24 9.65 -1.39
C GLU A 53 -6.00 8.76 -1.66
N PHE A 54 -4.91 9.40 -2.00
CA PHE A 54 -3.59 8.80 -2.01
C PHE A 54 -2.85 9.22 -0.72
N LEU A 55 -2.83 8.35 0.27
CA LEU A 55 -2.09 8.56 1.52
C LEU A 55 -0.75 7.82 1.48
N SER A 56 0.35 8.54 1.69
CA SER A 56 1.65 7.92 1.97
C SER A 56 1.90 7.79 3.47
N VAL A 57 2.51 6.69 3.85
CA VAL A 57 3.08 6.48 5.19
C VAL A 57 4.58 6.44 5.06
N ALA A 58 5.25 7.47 5.57
CA ALA A 58 6.70 7.62 5.51
C ALA A 58 7.32 7.50 6.90
N GLY A 59 8.55 7.02 6.96
CA GLY A 59 9.28 6.86 8.22
C GLY A 59 10.50 5.95 8.07
N PRO A 60 11.35 5.84 9.10
CA PRO A 60 12.58 5.07 9.04
C PRO A 60 12.34 3.57 8.86
N SER A 61 13.38 2.85 8.43
CA SER A 61 13.31 1.40 8.28
C SER A 61 13.01 0.70 9.61
N GLY A 62 12.11 -0.29 9.58
CA GLY A 62 11.74 -1.05 10.77
C GLY A 62 10.77 -0.34 11.74
N CYS A 63 10.24 0.83 11.43
CA CYS A 63 9.27 1.54 12.28
C CYS A 63 7.86 0.93 12.29
N GLY A 64 7.56 -0.08 11.47
CA GLY A 64 6.26 -0.77 11.49
C GLY A 64 5.36 -0.52 10.28
N LYS A 65 5.76 0.24 9.27
CA LYS A 65 4.96 0.56 8.06
C LYS A 65 4.41 -0.68 7.36
N SER A 66 5.27 -1.65 7.07
CA SER A 66 4.84 -2.91 6.45
C SER A 66 3.95 -3.75 7.37
N THR A 67 4.10 -3.63 8.70
CA THR A 67 3.20 -4.27 9.66
C THR A 67 1.81 -3.65 9.58
N LEU A 68 1.73 -2.31 9.54
CA LEU A 68 0.48 -1.58 9.38
C LEU A 68 -0.23 -1.98 8.07
N LEU A 69 0.51 -2.02 6.96
CA LEU A 69 -0.02 -2.45 5.67
C LEU A 69 -0.55 -3.90 5.72
N ARG A 70 0.18 -4.84 6.37
CA ARG A 70 -0.27 -6.23 6.51
C ARG A 70 -1.53 -6.36 7.36
N VAL A 71 -1.72 -5.51 8.36
CA VAL A 71 -2.98 -5.44 9.12
C VAL A 71 -4.12 -4.96 8.22
N LEU A 72 -3.91 -3.91 7.42
CA LEU A 72 -4.91 -3.42 6.45
C LEU A 72 -5.24 -4.46 5.37
N ALA A 73 -4.26 -5.25 4.96
CA ALA A 73 -4.47 -6.37 4.02
C ALA A 73 -5.18 -7.58 4.64
N GLY A 74 -5.50 -7.54 5.95
CA GLY A 74 -6.13 -8.66 6.66
C GLY A 74 -5.20 -9.86 6.89
N LEU A 75 -3.89 -9.71 6.64
CA LEU A 75 -2.88 -10.77 6.82
C LEU A 75 -2.42 -10.90 8.27
N GLN A 76 -2.62 -9.87 9.07
CA GLN A 76 -2.30 -9.85 10.49
C GLN A 76 -3.48 -9.24 11.26
N LYS A 77 -3.77 -9.78 12.44
CA LYS A 77 -4.79 -9.22 13.34
C LYS A 77 -4.11 -8.27 14.32
N PRO A 78 -4.64 -7.07 14.56
CA PRO A 78 -4.11 -6.17 15.56
C PRO A 78 -4.11 -6.83 16.95
N THR A 79 -3.17 -6.44 17.80
CA THR A 79 -3.15 -6.87 19.21
C THR A 79 -4.19 -6.07 20.00
N ASP A 80 -4.30 -4.78 19.72
CA ASP A 80 -5.28 -3.86 20.27
C ASP A 80 -5.74 -2.85 19.22
N GLY A 81 -6.85 -2.17 19.46
CA GLY A 81 -7.43 -1.19 18.56
C GLY A 81 -8.30 -1.80 17.48
N VAL A 82 -8.80 -0.95 16.60
CA VAL A 82 -9.77 -1.33 15.57
C VAL A 82 -9.38 -0.75 14.21
N VAL A 83 -9.57 -1.56 13.17
CA VAL A 83 -9.48 -1.11 11.77
C VAL A 83 -10.86 -1.30 11.14
N ARG A 84 -11.41 -0.24 10.60
CA ARG A 84 -12.64 -0.26 9.81
C ARG A 84 -12.34 0.15 8.39
N ILE A 85 -12.77 -0.67 7.43
CA ILE A 85 -12.64 -0.40 6.01
C ILE A 85 -14.04 -0.47 5.38
N ASN A 86 -14.47 0.62 4.77
CA ASN A 86 -15.75 0.70 4.11
C ASN A 86 -15.69 -0.02 2.76
N HIS A 87 -16.46 -1.10 2.61
CA HIS A 87 -16.62 -1.86 1.36
C HIS A 87 -17.88 -1.43 0.64
N GLU A 88 -17.72 -0.79 -0.51
CA GLU A 88 -18.83 -0.19 -1.26
C GLU A 88 -19.29 -1.07 -2.43
N HIS A 89 -18.33 -1.70 -3.11
CA HIS A 89 -18.55 -2.49 -4.31
C HIS A 89 -18.26 -3.96 -4.02
N ARG A 90 -19.27 -4.72 -3.59
CA ARG A 90 -19.10 -6.15 -3.25
C ARG A 90 -18.78 -7.06 -4.44
N ASP A 91 -18.90 -6.56 -5.63
CA ASP A 91 -18.52 -7.19 -6.90
C ASP A 91 -17.01 -7.07 -7.21
N ARG A 92 -16.26 -6.28 -6.44
CA ARG A 92 -14.82 -6.07 -6.59
C ARG A 92 -14.07 -6.45 -5.31
N PRO A 93 -12.77 -6.80 -5.40
CA PRO A 93 -11.94 -6.96 -4.21
C PRO A 93 -11.86 -5.65 -3.43
N LEU A 94 -11.97 -5.75 -2.10
CA LEU A 94 -11.80 -4.59 -1.23
C LEU A 94 -10.38 -4.03 -1.31
N VAL A 95 -9.37 -4.92 -1.27
CA VAL A 95 -7.95 -4.54 -1.28
C VAL A 95 -7.16 -5.36 -2.29
N ALA A 96 -6.17 -4.75 -2.93
CA ALA A 96 -5.14 -5.45 -3.67
C ALA A 96 -3.75 -5.00 -3.18
N PRO A 97 -2.98 -5.91 -2.56
CA PRO A 97 -1.65 -5.58 -2.07
C PRO A 97 -0.57 -5.74 -3.16
N VAL A 98 0.37 -4.79 -3.18
CA VAL A 98 1.65 -4.86 -3.91
C VAL A 98 2.76 -4.83 -2.86
N PHE A 99 3.45 -5.95 -2.68
CA PHE A 99 4.51 -6.10 -1.68
C PHE A 99 5.89 -5.77 -2.26
N GLN A 100 6.82 -5.41 -1.40
CA GLN A 100 8.21 -5.13 -1.74
C GLN A 100 8.90 -6.29 -2.48
N GLU A 101 8.65 -7.54 -2.06
CA GLU A 101 9.14 -8.77 -2.70
C GLU A 101 8.19 -9.23 -3.81
N TYR A 102 7.78 -8.43 -4.73
CA TYR A 102 6.91 -8.71 -5.89
C TYR A 102 5.78 -9.74 -5.66
N SER A 103 5.98 -10.75 -4.84
CA SER A 103 5.06 -11.85 -4.48
C SER A 103 4.40 -12.52 -5.70
N ILE A 104 5.12 -12.57 -6.84
CA ILE A 104 4.67 -13.25 -8.06
C ILE A 104 5.04 -14.73 -8.00
N PHE A 105 4.18 -15.59 -8.55
CA PHE A 105 4.38 -17.04 -8.51
C PHE A 105 5.44 -17.46 -9.53
N PRO A 106 6.62 -17.99 -9.11
CA PRO A 106 7.74 -18.25 -10.00
C PRO A 106 7.47 -19.36 -11.01
N TRP A 107 6.50 -20.22 -10.77
CA TRP A 107 6.07 -21.30 -11.65
C TRP A 107 4.91 -20.94 -12.59
N ARG A 108 4.41 -19.72 -12.54
CA ARG A 108 3.35 -19.22 -13.42
C ARG A 108 3.92 -18.20 -14.41
N SER A 109 3.40 -18.20 -15.64
CA SER A 109 3.73 -17.17 -16.63
C SER A 109 3.26 -15.78 -16.20
N VAL A 110 3.71 -14.74 -16.89
CA VAL A 110 3.25 -13.36 -16.69
C VAL A 110 1.73 -13.27 -16.76
N GLU A 111 1.13 -13.78 -17.85
CA GLU A 111 -0.34 -13.79 -18.04
C GLU A 111 -1.04 -14.51 -16.88
N ALA A 112 -0.55 -15.68 -16.47
CA ALA A 112 -1.15 -16.45 -15.39
C ALA A 112 -0.97 -15.79 -14.00
N ASN A 113 0.09 -15.01 -13.79
CA ASN A 113 0.26 -14.19 -12.58
C ASN A 113 -0.72 -13.04 -12.56
N VAL A 114 -0.85 -12.29 -13.65
CA VAL A 114 -1.77 -11.15 -13.75
C VAL A 114 -3.21 -11.62 -13.60
N ARG A 115 -3.61 -12.69 -14.28
CA ARG A 115 -4.98 -13.22 -14.27
C ARG A 115 -5.43 -13.83 -12.95
N LEU A 116 -4.51 -14.12 -12.04
CA LEU A 116 -4.78 -14.91 -10.83
C LEU A 116 -6.00 -14.44 -10.03
N GLY A 117 -6.12 -13.14 -9.81
CA GLY A 117 -7.23 -12.57 -9.03
C GLY A 117 -8.57 -12.71 -9.74
N LEU A 118 -8.59 -12.58 -11.07
CA LEU A 118 -9.79 -12.78 -11.89
C LEU A 118 -10.22 -14.25 -11.91
N ASP A 119 -9.26 -15.18 -12.03
CA ASP A 119 -9.51 -16.61 -11.96
C ASP A 119 -10.12 -17.00 -10.60
N ALA A 120 -9.60 -16.43 -9.49
CA ALA A 120 -10.10 -16.66 -8.14
C ALA A 120 -11.50 -16.09 -7.91
N ALA A 121 -11.82 -14.97 -8.56
CA ALA A 121 -13.14 -14.35 -8.54
C ALA A 121 -14.17 -15.05 -9.44
N GLY A 122 -13.77 -16.09 -10.21
CA GLY A 122 -14.65 -16.82 -11.10
C GLY A 122 -15.05 -16.04 -12.38
N VAL A 123 -14.26 -15.04 -12.76
CA VAL A 123 -14.49 -14.28 -14.01
C VAL A 123 -14.36 -15.24 -15.21
N ASP A 124 -15.21 -15.06 -16.21
CA ASP A 124 -15.15 -15.86 -17.45
C ASP A 124 -13.74 -15.87 -18.04
N ARG A 125 -13.32 -17.03 -18.54
CA ARG A 125 -11.94 -17.25 -19.00
C ARG A 125 -11.53 -16.32 -20.14
N ALA A 126 -12.43 -16.04 -21.08
CA ALA A 126 -12.15 -15.17 -22.23
C ALA A 126 -12.01 -13.71 -21.76
N GLU A 127 -12.90 -13.28 -20.87
CA GLU A 127 -12.86 -11.94 -20.27
C GLU A 127 -11.62 -11.76 -19.38
N ALA A 128 -11.31 -12.72 -18.51
CA ALA A 128 -10.11 -12.69 -17.66
C ALA A 128 -8.83 -12.60 -18.50
N ARG A 129 -8.77 -13.30 -19.63
CA ARG A 129 -7.65 -13.24 -20.56
C ARG A 129 -7.56 -11.88 -21.24
N ARG A 130 -8.67 -11.34 -21.74
CA ARG A 130 -8.73 -10.03 -22.39
C ARG A 130 -8.22 -8.93 -21.44
N ARG A 131 -8.78 -8.84 -20.23
CA ARG A 131 -8.37 -7.86 -19.21
C ARG A 131 -6.90 -8.01 -18.82
N SER A 132 -6.42 -9.24 -18.66
CA SER A 132 -5.01 -9.47 -18.33
C SER A 132 -4.09 -9.02 -19.45
N GLN A 133 -4.46 -9.23 -20.69
CA GLN A 133 -3.66 -8.81 -21.85
C GLN A 133 -3.60 -7.28 -21.95
N GLU A 134 -4.72 -6.59 -21.76
CA GLU A 134 -4.78 -5.12 -21.72
C GLU A 134 -3.87 -4.54 -20.66
N TRP A 135 -3.86 -5.11 -19.43
CA TRP A 135 -2.97 -4.67 -18.38
C TRP A 135 -1.50 -4.98 -18.64
N ILE A 136 -1.19 -6.16 -19.25
CA ILE A 136 0.18 -6.53 -19.64
C ILE A 136 0.73 -5.54 -20.69
N GLU A 137 -0.08 -5.18 -21.68
CA GLU A 137 0.28 -4.17 -22.68
C GLU A 137 0.47 -2.79 -22.05
N ARG A 138 -0.46 -2.37 -21.17
CA ARG A 138 -0.42 -1.09 -20.48
C ARG A 138 0.83 -0.90 -19.60
N VAL A 139 1.28 -1.97 -18.92
CA VAL A 139 2.53 -1.91 -18.14
C VAL A 139 3.79 -2.18 -18.97
N GLY A 140 3.69 -2.21 -20.31
CA GLY A 140 4.82 -2.38 -21.23
C GLY A 140 5.46 -3.77 -21.19
N LEU A 141 4.66 -4.82 -20.98
CA LEU A 141 5.10 -6.22 -20.98
C LEU A 141 4.57 -7.03 -22.17
N ALA A 142 4.11 -6.36 -23.24
CA ALA A 142 3.70 -7.01 -24.48
C ALA A 142 4.84 -7.89 -25.04
N GLY A 143 4.51 -9.13 -25.42
CA GLY A 143 5.46 -10.13 -25.89
C GLY A 143 6.09 -11.00 -24.77
N PHE A 144 5.83 -10.68 -23.49
CA PHE A 144 6.32 -11.47 -22.35
C PHE A 144 5.23 -12.29 -21.65
N GLU A 145 4.03 -12.42 -22.23
CA GLU A 145 2.85 -13.06 -21.63
C GLU A 145 3.15 -14.47 -21.14
N LYS A 146 3.94 -15.23 -21.93
CA LYS A 146 4.31 -16.63 -21.65
C LYS A 146 5.60 -16.77 -20.84
N ALA A 147 6.32 -15.68 -20.61
CA ALA A 147 7.57 -15.73 -19.87
C ALA A 147 7.33 -16.11 -18.40
N LEU A 148 8.28 -16.87 -17.82
CA LEU A 148 8.31 -17.15 -16.39
C LEU A 148 9.06 -16.05 -15.65
N PRO A 149 8.76 -15.75 -14.37
CA PRO A 149 9.44 -14.75 -13.57
C PRO A 149 10.96 -14.86 -13.53
N GLY A 150 11.50 -16.08 -13.64
CA GLY A 150 12.95 -16.31 -13.71
C GLY A 150 13.64 -15.63 -14.89
N ASN A 151 12.90 -15.37 -15.97
CA ASN A 151 13.40 -14.75 -17.20
C ASN A 151 13.14 -13.24 -17.26
N LEU A 152 12.65 -12.63 -16.17
CA LEU A 152 12.29 -11.22 -16.10
C LEU A 152 13.31 -10.43 -15.27
N SER A 153 13.57 -9.18 -15.66
CA SER A 153 14.29 -8.22 -14.81
C SER A 153 13.49 -7.86 -13.56
N GLY A 154 14.13 -7.24 -12.57
CA GLY A 154 13.45 -6.76 -11.35
C GLY A 154 12.30 -5.80 -11.68
N GLY A 155 12.53 -4.84 -12.57
CA GLY A 155 11.49 -3.91 -13.01
C GLY A 155 10.35 -4.58 -13.77
N MET A 156 10.62 -5.59 -14.59
CA MET A 156 9.54 -6.36 -15.24
C MET A 156 8.71 -7.14 -14.21
N LYS A 157 9.33 -7.73 -13.19
CA LYS A 157 8.62 -8.39 -12.08
C LYS A 157 7.72 -7.42 -11.33
N GLN A 158 8.19 -6.20 -11.09
CA GLN A 158 7.39 -5.14 -10.46
C GLN A 158 6.17 -4.77 -11.31
N ARG A 159 6.34 -4.63 -12.63
CA ARG A 159 5.22 -4.36 -13.55
C ARG A 159 4.20 -5.50 -13.56
N VAL A 160 4.63 -6.78 -13.46
CA VAL A 160 3.72 -7.92 -13.29
C VAL A 160 2.92 -7.80 -11.98
N ALA A 161 3.57 -7.43 -10.87
CA ALA A 161 2.90 -7.27 -9.59
C ALA A 161 1.88 -6.11 -9.61
N LEU A 162 2.21 -5.00 -10.27
CA LEU A 162 1.30 -3.87 -10.48
C LEU A 162 0.11 -4.27 -11.36
N ALA A 163 0.35 -4.89 -12.53
CA ALA A 163 -0.71 -5.36 -13.43
C ALA A 163 -1.66 -6.33 -12.72
N ARG A 164 -1.12 -7.25 -11.89
CA ARG A 164 -1.93 -8.18 -11.08
C ARG A 164 -2.81 -7.46 -10.04
N ALA A 165 -2.34 -6.37 -9.46
CA ALA A 165 -3.11 -5.59 -8.50
C ALA A 165 -4.20 -4.76 -9.20
N PHE A 166 -3.92 -4.19 -10.36
CA PHE A 166 -4.86 -3.33 -11.09
C PHE A 166 -5.94 -4.11 -11.84
N VAL A 167 -5.63 -5.30 -12.39
CA VAL A 167 -6.54 -6.08 -13.25
C VAL A 167 -7.86 -6.45 -12.54
N VAL A 168 -7.84 -6.55 -11.22
CA VAL A 168 -9.01 -6.88 -10.40
C VAL A 168 -9.84 -5.65 -10.00
N GLU A 169 -9.39 -4.45 -10.37
CA GLU A 169 -10.06 -3.17 -10.08
C GLU A 169 -10.46 -3.02 -8.59
N PRO A 170 -9.51 -3.10 -7.66
CA PRO A 170 -9.81 -3.07 -6.24
C PRO A 170 -10.32 -1.69 -5.81
N GLU A 171 -10.98 -1.63 -4.66
CA GLU A 171 -11.33 -0.32 -4.08
C GLU A 171 -10.12 0.38 -3.45
N ILE A 172 -9.18 -0.41 -2.91
CA ILE A 172 -8.00 0.09 -2.21
C ILE A 172 -6.74 -0.62 -2.74
N LEU A 173 -5.74 0.16 -3.10
CA LEU A 173 -4.39 -0.32 -3.40
C LEU A 173 -3.52 -0.16 -2.15
N LEU A 174 -2.94 -1.26 -1.68
CA LEU A 174 -1.99 -1.28 -0.58
C LEU A 174 -0.59 -1.53 -1.15
N MET A 175 0.31 -0.54 -1.10
CA MET A 175 1.62 -0.63 -1.73
C MET A 175 2.75 -0.52 -0.70
N ASP A 176 3.56 -1.57 -0.57
CA ASP A 176 4.70 -1.65 0.35
C ASP A 176 6.01 -1.46 -0.42
N GLU A 177 6.55 -0.25 -0.39
CA GLU A 177 7.80 0.14 -1.06
C GLU A 177 7.90 -0.33 -2.54
N PRO A 178 6.90 -0.08 -3.39
CA PRO A 178 6.79 -0.72 -4.70
C PRO A 178 7.92 -0.33 -5.67
N PHE A 179 8.71 0.70 -5.36
CA PHE A 179 9.77 1.19 -6.23
C PHE A 179 11.17 1.02 -5.64
N ALA A 180 11.32 0.41 -4.46
CA ALA A 180 12.61 0.33 -3.74
C ALA A 180 13.70 -0.43 -4.52
N ALA A 181 13.33 -1.48 -5.26
CA ALA A 181 14.26 -2.33 -5.99
C ALA A 181 14.54 -1.88 -7.44
N LEU A 182 14.10 -0.66 -7.82
CA LEU A 182 14.21 -0.16 -9.18
C LEU A 182 15.35 0.87 -9.32
N ASP A 183 15.99 0.87 -10.50
CA ASP A 183 16.88 1.97 -10.87
C ASP A 183 16.13 3.30 -11.02
N ALA A 184 16.87 4.41 -10.98
CA ALA A 184 16.30 5.75 -10.95
C ALA A 184 15.46 6.10 -12.20
N GLN A 185 15.81 5.59 -13.38
CA GLN A 185 15.08 5.89 -14.61
C GLN A 185 13.75 5.14 -14.66
N LEU A 186 13.80 3.83 -14.39
CA LEU A 186 12.61 2.98 -14.38
C LEU A 186 11.63 3.38 -13.28
N ARG A 187 12.15 3.80 -12.11
CA ARG A 187 11.34 4.32 -11.01
C ARG A 187 10.50 5.53 -11.45
N LYS A 188 11.11 6.50 -12.13
CA LYS A 188 10.39 7.69 -12.64
C LYS A 188 9.27 7.30 -13.59
N VAL A 189 9.54 6.42 -14.55
CA VAL A 189 8.54 5.94 -15.51
C VAL A 189 7.36 5.29 -14.79
N LEU A 190 7.64 4.39 -13.83
CA LEU A 190 6.56 3.69 -13.11
C LEU A 190 5.79 4.60 -12.14
N GLN A 191 6.41 5.64 -11.58
CA GLN A 191 5.72 6.66 -10.80
C GLN A 191 4.73 7.46 -11.67
N GLU A 192 5.14 7.85 -12.87
CA GLU A 192 4.26 8.56 -13.83
C GLU A 192 3.12 7.66 -14.29
N GLU A 193 3.39 6.38 -14.58
CA GLU A 193 2.36 5.38 -14.91
C GLU A 193 1.37 5.23 -13.75
N LEU A 194 1.85 5.11 -12.50
CA LEU A 194 0.98 5.01 -11.33
C LEU A 194 0.08 6.23 -11.17
N LEU A 195 0.63 7.44 -11.31
CA LEU A 195 -0.16 8.68 -11.25
C LEU A 195 -1.26 8.73 -12.32
N ALA A 196 -0.95 8.28 -13.55
CA ALA A 196 -1.93 8.21 -14.63
C ALA A 196 -3.06 7.23 -14.30
N ILE A 197 -2.72 6.01 -13.84
CA ILE A 197 -3.68 4.95 -13.50
C ILE A 197 -4.59 5.37 -12.35
N VAL A 198 -4.02 5.91 -11.26
CA VAL A 198 -4.79 6.35 -10.08
C VAL A 198 -5.77 7.47 -10.45
N ARG A 199 -5.36 8.39 -11.33
CA ARG A 199 -6.24 9.45 -11.83
C ARG A 199 -7.43 8.93 -12.62
N GLU A 200 -7.21 7.92 -13.47
CA GLU A 200 -8.27 7.37 -14.34
C GLU A 200 -9.32 6.58 -13.57
N HIS A 201 -8.94 5.90 -12.49
CA HIS A 201 -9.79 4.94 -11.78
C HIS A 201 -10.24 5.38 -10.38
N THR A 202 -9.82 6.53 -9.90
CA THR A 202 -10.18 7.06 -8.56
C THR A 202 -9.93 6.05 -7.44
N TYR A 203 -8.80 5.33 -7.47
CA TYR A 203 -8.42 4.39 -6.41
C TYR A 203 -8.13 5.12 -5.09
N THR A 204 -8.52 4.52 -3.97
CA THR A 204 -7.92 4.85 -2.67
C THR A 204 -6.57 4.15 -2.57
N VAL A 205 -5.50 4.86 -2.23
CA VAL A 205 -4.15 4.31 -2.18
C VAL A 205 -3.55 4.49 -0.80
N PHE A 206 -3.08 3.41 -0.21
CA PHE A 206 -2.25 3.40 0.98
C PHE A 206 -0.84 2.98 0.59
N PHE A 207 0.08 3.93 0.59
CA PHE A 207 1.41 3.78 0.03
C PHE A 207 2.47 3.86 1.13
N VAL A 208 3.27 2.84 1.28
CA VAL A 208 4.39 2.81 2.23
C VAL A 208 5.68 3.08 1.48
N THR A 209 6.46 4.03 1.98
CA THR A 209 7.79 4.35 1.46
C THR A 209 8.72 4.87 2.55
N HIS A 210 10.02 4.78 2.34
CA HIS A 210 11.03 5.49 3.11
C HIS A 210 11.59 6.72 2.34
N ASN A 211 11.09 6.96 1.12
CA ASN A 211 11.53 8.03 0.25
C ASN A 211 10.52 9.20 0.27
N LEU A 212 10.93 10.34 0.84
CA LEU A 212 10.08 11.53 0.96
C LEU A 212 9.74 12.16 -0.39
N ASP A 213 10.66 12.13 -1.36
CA ASP A 213 10.41 12.60 -2.72
C ASP A 213 9.24 11.84 -3.37
N GLU A 214 9.18 10.50 -3.20
CA GLU A 214 8.04 9.70 -3.68
C GLU A 214 6.75 10.08 -2.96
N ALA A 215 6.80 10.22 -1.64
CA ALA A 215 5.64 10.57 -0.85
C ALA A 215 5.06 11.94 -1.27
N ILE A 216 5.89 12.96 -1.47
CA ILE A 216 5.45 14.30 -1.91
C ILE A 216 4.90 14.26 -3.33
N LEU A 217 5.57 13.56 -4.25
CA LEU A 217 5.15 13.51 -5.65
C LEU A 217 3.78 12.84 -5.81
N LEU A 218 3.55 11.74 -5.07
CA LEU A 218 2.43 10.84 -5.34
C LEU A 218 1.19 11.14 -4.49
N SER A 219 1.35 11.65 -3.26
CA SER A 219 0.28 11.62 -2.25
C SER A 219 -0.48 12.92 -2.10
N ASP A 220 -1.71 12.83 -1.65
CA ASP A 220 -2.50 13.98 -1.19
C ASP A 220 -2.14 14.34 0.25
N ARG A 221 -1.87 13.32 1.08
CA ARG A 221 -1.38 13.48 2.46
C ARG A 221 -0.25 12.51 2.76
N ILE A 222 0.59 12.89 3.71
CA ILE A 222 1.73 12.09 4.18
C ILE A 222 1.60 11.93 5.70
N ALA A 223 1.51 10.68 6.16
CA ALA A 223 1.61 10.32 7.57
C ALA A 223 3.05 9.96 7.91
N LEU A 224 3.67 10.71 8.81
CA LEU A 224 5.02 10.46 9.30
C LEU A 224 4.97 9.52 10.51
N MET A 225 5.69 8.41 10.45
CA MET A 225 5.82 7.44 11.53
C MET A 225 7.14 7.59 12.27
N SER A 226 7.07 7.54 13.61
CA SER A 226 8.24 7.48 14.49
C SER A 226 9.02 6.17 14.33
N ALA A 227 10.27 6.15 14.81
CA ALA A 227 11.01 4.92 15.06
C ALA A 227 10.22 3.98 15.99
N ARG A 228 10.65 2.70 16.06
CA ARG A 228 9.98 1.67 16.86
C ARG A 228 9.89 2.02 18.36
N PRO A 229 8.71 1.90 18.99
CA PRO A 229 7.43 1.48 18.41
C PRO A 229 6.87 2.54 17.44
N GLY A 230 6.32 2.06 16.29
CA GLY A 230 5.78 2.96 15.28
C GLY A 230 4.49 3.64 15.77
N ARG A 231 4.49 4.95 15.76
CA ARG A 231 3.35 5.83 16.03
C ARG A 231 3.22 6.85 14.92
N VAL A 232 2.03 7.30 14.62
CA VAL A 232 1.84 8.45 13.73
C VAL A 232 2.16 9.72 14.50
N ARG A 233 3.21 10.44 14.09
CA ARG A 233 3.63 11.70 14.70
C ARG A 233 2.89 12.90 14.13
N ARG A 234 2.78 12.94 12.82
CA ARG A 234 2.24 14.07 12.07
C ARG A 234 1.61 13.59 10.79
N VAL A 235 0.52 14.21 10.39
CA VAL A 235 -0.06 14.04 9.07
C VAL A 235 0.00 15.40 8.37
N VAL A 236 0.54 15.44 7.16
CA VAL A 236 0.81 16.66 6.41
C VAL A 236 0.04 16.61 5.08
N ASP A 237 -0.69 17.66 4.77
CA ASP A 237 -1.29 17.85 3.45
C ASP A 237 -0.22 18.24 2.45
N VAL A 238 -0.25 17.65 1.27
CA VAL A 238 0.69 17.98 0.18
C VAL A 238 0.10 19.12 -0.66
N PRO A 239 0.71 20.33 -0.65
CA PRO A 239 0.08 21.55 -1.15
C PRO A 239 0.08 21.67 -2.69
N PHE A 240 0.41 20.61 -3.40
CA PHE A 240 0.51 20.64 -4.86
C PHE A 240 -0.74 20.05 -5.52
N ALA A 241 -1.33 20.83 -6.45
CA ALA A 241 -2.50 20.41 -7.21
C ALA A 241 -2.19 19.21 -8.14
N ARG A 242 -3.19 18.41 -8.44
CA ARG A 242 -3.12 17.38 -9.50
C ARG A 242 -3.57 17.97 -10.86
N PRO A 243 -3.06 17.49 -12.00
CA PRO A 243 -2.10 16.39 -12.16
C PRO A 243 -0.66 16.79 -11.82
N ARG A 244 0.08 15.89 -11.20
CA ARG A 244 1.49 16.08 -10.90
C ARG A 244 2.38 15.33 -11.89
N SER A 245 3.58 15.83 -12.12
CA SER A 245 4.62 15.20 -12.95
C SER A 245 5.98 15.30 -12.28
N ALA A 246 6.98 14.66 -12.83
CA ALA A 246 8.36 14.73 -12.35
C ALA A 246 8.93 16.16 -12.32
N GLU A 247 8.35 17.09 -13.11
CA GLU A 247 8.75 18.51 -13.14
C GLU A 247 8.51 19.21 -11.80
N LEU A 248 7.55 18.72 -11.00
CA LEU A 248 7.25 19.26 -9.66
C LEU A 248 8.48 19.32 -8.75
N ARG A 249 9.44 18.41 -8.94
CA ARG A 249 10.71 18.38 -8.20
C ARG A 249 11.58 19.62 -8.40
N LYS A 250 11.31 20.42 -9.43
CA LYS A 250 12.00 21.68 -9.69
C LYS A 250 11.42 22.87 -8.93
N ASP A 251 10.25 22.69 -8.32
CA ASP A 251 9.60 23.71 -7.53
C ASP A 251 10.36 23.91 -6.20
N PRO A 252 10.75 25.14 -5.85
CA PRO A 252 11.39 25.40 -4.55
C PRO A 252 10.55 25.02 -3.33
N GLU A 253 9.22 25.03 -3.45
CA GLU A 253 8.32 24.61 -2.38
C GLU A 253 8.39 23.09 -2.14
N PHE A 254 8.63 22.32 -3.21
CA PHE A 254 8.87 20.87 -3.09
C PHE A 254 10.08 20.56 -2.20
N ALA A 255 11.21 21.22 -2.47
CA ALA A 255 12.43 21.05 -1.67
C ALA A 255 12.24 21.49 -0.21
N ARG A 256 11.53 22.60 0.03
CA ARG A 256 11.22 23.05 1.39
C ARG A 256 10.34 22.05 2.15
N LEU A 257 9.33 21.49 1.50
CA LEU A 257 8.49 20.47 2.11
C LEU A 257 9.30 19.20 2.43
N GLU A 258 10.20 18.79 1.53
CA GLU A 258 11.07 17.63 1.76
C GLU A 258 12.00 17.86 2.96
N GLU A 259 12.60 19.06 3.07
CA GLU A 259 13.44 19.44 4.22
C GLU A 259 12.65 19.47 5.52
N ASP A 260 11.42 20.00 5.52
CA ASP A 260 10.53 20.02 6.70
C ASP A 260 10.19 18.61 7.18
N LEU A 261 9.79 17.73 6.26
CA LEU A 261 9.49 16.33 6.57
C LEU A 261 10.73 15.56 7.04
N TRP A 262 11.90 15.84 6.45
CA TRP A 262 13.15 15.24 6.88
C TRP A 262 13.55 15.67 8.27
N ALA A 263 13.36 16.94 8.64
CA ALA A 263 13.63 17.46 9.98
C ALA A 263 12.83 16.70 11.05
N ASP A 264 11.58 16.34 10.77
CA ASP A 264 10.73 15.54 11.67
C ASP A 264 11.25 14.10 11.87
N LEU A 265 11.95 13.54 10.88
CA LEU A 265 12.44 12.14 10.90
C LEU A 265 13.89 12.00 11.35
N LYS A 266 14.68 13.09 11.28
CA LYS A 266 16.14 13.05 11.48
C LYS A 266 16.55 12.45 12.82
N GLY A 267 15.92 12.87 13.91
CA GLY A 267 16.25 12.37 15.25
C GLY A 267 15.99 10.86 15.42
N ASP A 268 14.99 10.32 14.71
CA ASP A 268 14.68 8.88 14.73
C ASP A 268 15.68 8.07 13.92
N VAL A 269 16.16 8.61 12.81
CA VAL A 269 17.17 7.96 11.98
C VAL A 269 18.50 7.88 12.72
N GLU A 270 18.93 8.99 13.37
CA GLU A 270 20.15 9.04 14.17
C GLU A 270 20.12 8.03 15.33
N THR A 271 18.99 7.90 16.03
CA THR A 271 18.81 6.93 17.11
C THR A 271 18.93 5.48 16.62
N ILE A 272 18.42 5.18 15.42
CA ILE A 272 18.52 3.83 14.82
C ILE A 272 19.96 3.52 14.42
N GLU A 273 20.68 4.47 13.83
CA GLU A 273 22.07 4.28 13.42
C GLU A 273 23.00 4.05 14.64
N GLU A 274 22.75 4.75 15.73
CA GLU A 274 23.47 4.54 17.00
C GLU A 274 23.22 3.17 17.61
N ALA A 275 21.99 2.65 17.52
CA ALA A 275 21.62 1.33 18.04
C ALA A 275 22.19 0.14 17.21
N VAL A 276 22.63 0.39 15.99
CA VAL A 276 23.20 -0.62 15.07
C VAL A 276 24.73 -0.66 15.14
N ARG A 277 25.37 0.37 15.68
CA ARG A 277 26.82 0.43 15.95
C ARG A 277 27.17 -0.25 17.28
#